data_69c9925c64b35f48071da7c90e3d0686
#
_entry.id   69c9925c64b35f48071da7c90e3d0686
#
_cell.length_a   1.000
_cell.length_b   1.000
_cell.length_c   1.000
_cell.angle_alpha   90.00
_cell.angle_beta   90.00
_cell.angle_gamma   90.00
#
_symmetry.space_group_name_H-M   'P 1'
#
loop_
_entity.id
_entity.type
_entity.pdbx_description
1 polymer ?
#
loop_
_entity_poly.entity_id
_entity_poly.type
_entity_poly.pdbx_seq_one_letter_code
_entity_poly.pdbx_strand_id
1 'polypeptide(L)'
;MKRRNYTAVNMTVDGNNYWNQAEISVAYGYDQNIDRLGGGTSVTDSVLMERAIEKIKVQKTPFFYQLITGTSHKPYNEPYRKTKLSGATGFPEEVRNYMEVIHYTDRCIGAFVDSLRSNGLYDNTVIAIASDHNQLLSPCGVPGYNDTEAAFIVANAGVKYTHTSVMGQIDIYPTLLDIMNCNDYAWKGLGYSILRTPVGSAAGWNGTVYGNEGDSLASRQIEAWDISEKIITKGYFSIK
;
A
#
# COMPACT_ATOMS: atom_id res chain seq x y z
N MET A 1 15.37 4.38 5.68
CA MET A 1 15.20 3.53 6.87
C MET A 1 16.54 3.02 7.40
N LYS A 2 17.37 2.30 6.64
CA LYS A 2 18.66 1.74 7.12
C LYS A 2 19.61 2.76 7.73
N ARG A 3 19.75 3.96 7.17
CA ARG A 3 20.59 5.03 7.76
C ARG A 3 20.18 5.47 9.17
N ARG A 4 18.95 5.14 9.59
CA ARG A 4 18.40 5.43 10.92
C ARG A 4 18.23 4.19 11.77
N ASN A 5 18.92 3.11 11.42
CA ASN A 5 18.93 1.86 12.19
C ASN A 5 17.57 1.12 12.25
N TYR A 6 16.68 1.36 11.29
CA TYR A 6 15.42 0.61 11.18
C TYR A 6 15.70 -0.79 10.64
N THR A 7 15.07 -1.78 11.25
CA THR A 7 14.90 -3.10 10.66
C THR A 7 13.71 -3.06 9.70
N ALA A 8 13.95 -3.36 8.42
CA ALA A 8 12.93 -3.35 7.38
C ALA A 8 12.50 -4.78 7.04
N VAL A 9 11.22 -5.07 7.18
CA VAL A 9 10.64 -6.40 6.94
C VAL A 9 9.49 -6.29 5.96
N ASN A 10 9.52 -7.09 4.89
CA ASN A 10 8.39 -7.32 4.01
C ASN A 10 7.70 -8.62 4.41
N MET A 11 6.38 -8.59 4.55
CA MET A 11 5.55 -9.75 4.85
C MET A 11 4.39 -9.82 3.86
N THR A 12 4.21 -10.98 3.25
CA THR A 12 3.14 -11.20 2.27
C THR A 12 2.39 -12.50 2.53
N VAL A 13 1.12 -12.51 2.16
CA VAL A 13 0.30 -13.73 2.16
C VAL A 13 0.68 -14.68 1.02
N ASP A 14 1.27 -14.15 -0.05
CA ASP A 14 1.69 -14.90 -1.24
C ASP A 14 3.06 -15.55 -1.07
N GLY A 15 3.40 -16.46 -1.98
CA GLY A 15 4.72 -17.07 -2.02
C GLY A 15 5.78 -16.15 -2.65
N ASN A 16 7.04 -16.34 -2.28
CA ASN A 16 8.19 -15.55 -2.77
C ASN A 16 8.33 -15.51 -4.29
N ASN A 17 7.86 -16.53 -4.99
CA ASN A 17 7.90 -16.60 -6.45
C ASN A 17 6.77 -15.78 -7.12
N TYR A 18 5.83 -15.26 -6.35
CA TYR A 18 4.77 -14.41 -6.87
C TYR A 18 5.34 -13.02 -7.08
N TRP A 19 5.20 -12.48 -8.29
CA TRP A 19 5.65 -11.12 -8.65
C TRP A 19 7.12 -10.82 -8.30
N ASN A 20 8.02 -11.83 -8.31
CA ASN A 20 9.42 -11.70 -7.94
C ASN A 20 9.65 -11.03 -6.56
N GLN A 21 8.78 -11.31 -5.60
CA GLN A 21 8.81 -10.67 -4.28
C GLN A 21 10.13 -10.84 -3.54
N ALA A 22 10.80 -11.98 -3.70
CA ALA A 22 12.09 -12.23 -3.08
C ALA A 22 13.17 -11.26 -3.59
N GLU A 23 13.33 -11.17 -4.91
CA GLU A 23 14.34 -10.33 -5.57
C GLU A 23 14.02 -8.84 -5.36
N ILE A 24 12.76 -8.46 -5.48
CA ILE A 24 12.32 -7.08 -5.26
C ILE A 24 12.58 -6.65 -3.81
N SER A 25 12.32 -7.50 -2.83
CA SER A 25 12.58 -7.20 -1.42
C SER A 25 14.06 -6.95 -1.17
N VAL A 26 14.94 -7.75 -1.75
CA VAL A 26 16.39 -7.53 -1.67
C VAL A 26 16.80 -6.22 -2.35
N ALA A 27 16.28 -5.96 -3.55
CA ALA A 27 16.58 -4.73 -4.31
C ALA A 27 16.13 -3.46 -3.57
N TYR A 28 14.99 -3.50 -2.90
CA TYR A 28 14.49 -2.39 -2.07
C TYR A 28 15.19 -2.30 -0.72
N GLY A 29 16.03 -3.28 -0.38
CA GLY A 29 16.84 -3.25 0.82
C GLY A 29 16.10 -3.66 2.08
N TYR A 30 15.09 -4.50 2.00
CA TYR A 30 14.52 -5.16 3.16
C TYR A 30 15.54 -6.09 3.79
N ASP A 31 15.55 -6.15 5.12
CA ASP A 31 16.41 -7.06 5.88
C ASP A 31 15.83 -8.48 5.91
N GLN A 32 14.49 -8.58 5.82
CA GLN A 32 13.78 -9.84 5.78
C GLN A 32 12.61 -9.77 4.79
N ASN A 33 12.43 -10.86 4.06
CA ASN A 33 11.21 -11.11 3.31
C ASN A 33 10.56 -12.38 3.84
N ILE A 34 9.32 -12.29 4.27
CA ILE A 34 8.58 -13.38 4.93
C ILE A 34 7.33 -13.65 4.11
N ASP A 35 7.28 -14.83 3.55
CA ASP A 35 6.17 -15.31 2.74
C ASP A 35 5.48 -16.53 3.39
N ARG A 36 4.35 -16.95 2.85
CA ARG A 36 3.64 -18.20 3.18
C ARG A 36 3.66 -18.53 4.67
N LEU A 37 3.18 -17.65 5.48
CA LEU A 37 3.26 -17.67 6.94
C LEU A 37 2.66 -18.93 7.65
N GLY A 38 2.27 -19.94 6.92
CA GLY A 38 1.62 -21.12 7.47
C GLY A 38 1.80 -22.45 6.72
N GLY A 39 2.73 -22.51 5.77
CA GLY A 39 3.13 -23.82 5.19
C GLY A 39 2.08 -24.54 4.35
N GLY A 40 1.47 -23.87 3.35
CA GLY A 40 0.86 -24.60 2.25
C GLY A 40 -0.58 -24.37 1.88
N THR A 41 -1.37 -23.65 2.63
CA THR A 41 -2.71 -23.20 2.24
C THR A 41 -2.83 -21.69 2.44
N SER A 42 -3.66 -21.03 1.66
CA SER A 42 -3.82 -19.57 1.61
C SER A 42 -3.76 -18.92 3.00
N VAL A 43 -2.75 -18.10 3.21
CA VAL A 43 -2.62 -17.30 4.43
C VAL A 43 -3.64 -16.17 4.35
N THR A 44 -4.37 -15.95 5.42
CA THR A 44 -5.36 -14.87 5.51
C THR A 44 -4.73 -13.59 6.03
N ASP A 45 -5.38 -12.46 5.79
CA ASP A 45 -4.94 -11.17 6.35
C ASP A 45 -4.86 -11.21 7.88
N SER A 46 -5.75 -11.95 8.55
CA SER A 46 -5.69 -12.11 10.01
C SER A 46 -4.40 -12.80 10.46
N VAL A 47 -4.01 -13.89 9.81
CA VAL A 47 -2.76 -14.60 10.10
C VAL A 47 -1.55 -13.74 9.83
N LEU A 48 -1.55 -12.98 8.70
CA LEU A 48 -0.49 -12.03 8.38
C LEU A 48 -0.29 -11.01 9.52
N MET A 49 -1.37 -10.40 9.98
CA MET A 49 -1.34 -9.37 11.02
C MET A 49 -0.96 -9.93 12.40
N GLU A 50 -1.47 -11.12 12.76
CA GLU A 50 -1.08 -11.82 13.98
C GLU A 50 0.44 -12.12 14.00
N ARG A 51 0.98 -12.65 12.90
CA ARG A 51 2.41 -12.91 12.77
C ARG A 51 3.26 -11.65 12.78
N ALA A 52 2.77 -10.56 12.19
CA ALA A 52 3.43 -9.27 12.28
C ALA A 52 3.53 -8.78 13.73
N ILE A 53 2.45 -8.83 14.50
CA ILE A 53 2.46 -8.47 15.93
C ILE A 53 3.44 -9.32 16.73
N GLU A 54 3.47 -10.64 16.53
CA GLU A 54 4.42 -11.53 17.22
C GLU A 54 5.87 -11.09 17.01
N LYS A 55 6.21 -10.65 15.79
CA LYS A 55 7.56 -10.18 15.46
C LYS A 55 7.83 -8.77 15.99
N ILE A 56 6.89 -7.86 15.84
CA ILE A 56 7.04 -6.47 16.30
C ILE A 56 7.23 -6.42 17.82
N LYS A 57 6.53 -7.25 18.60
CA LYS A 57 6.64 -7.30 20.07
C LYS A 57 8.05 -7.62 20.56
N VAL A 58 8.82 -8.38 19.83
CA VAL A 58 10.19 -8.78 20.21
C VAL A 58 11.27 -7.94 19.51
N GLN A 59 10.86 -6.99 18.66
CA GLN A 59 11.78 -6.15 17.90
C GLN A 59 12.46 -5.14 18.81
N LYS A 60 13.81 -5.14 18.84
CA LYS A 60 14.61 -4.26 19.71
C LYS A 60 15.01 -2.95 19.04
N THR A 61 15.04 -2.89 17.73
CA THR A 61 15.39 -1.70 16.94
C THR A 61 14.13 -1.02 16.42
N PRO A 62 14.18 0.26 16.02
CA PRO A 62 13.10 0.84 15.25
C PRO A 62 12.80 -0.03 14.03
N PHE A 63 11.55 -0.12 13.63
CA PHE A 63 11.13 -1.05 12.58
C PHE A 63 10.33 -0.37 11.46
N PHE A 64 10.41 -0.95 10.30
CA PHE A 64 9.53 -0.69 9.17
C PHE A 64 8.98 -2.04 8.68
N TYR A 65 7.70 -2.25 8.83
CA TYR A 65 7.02 -3.45 8.34
C TYR A 65 6.09 -3.07 7.18
N GLN A 66 6.28 -3.70 6.04
CA GLN A 66 5.32 -3.69 4.95
C GLN A 66 4.52 -4.99 5.01
N LEU A 67 3.20 -4.88 5.14
CA LEU A 67 2.28 -6.01 5.19
C LEU A 67 1.45 -5.99 3.90
N ILE A 68 1.62 -6.99 3.04
CA ILE A 68 0.88 -7.10 1.79
C ILE A 68 -0.26 -8.09 2.01
N THR A 69 -1.48 -7.56 2.09
CA THR A 69 -2.72 -8.32 2.26
C THR A 69 -3.13 -8.98 0.95
N GLY A 70 -4.00 -9.99 1.00
CA GLY A 70 -4.42 -10.71 -0.19
C GLY A 70 -5.90 -11.12 -0.18
N THR A 71 -6.59 -11.05 0.97
CA THR A 71 -7.96 -11.54 1.09
C THR A 71 -8.95 -10.72 0.23
N SER A 72 -8.65 -9.44 -0.01
CA SER A 72 -9.45 -8.56 -0.87
C SER A 72 -9.23 -8.76 -2.36
N HIS A 73 -8.31 -9.65 -2.77
CA HIS A 73 -8.09 -9.99 -4.17
C HIS A 73 -9.19 -10.91 -4.74
N LYS A 74 -9.49 -10.76 -6.05
CA LYS A 74 -10.40 -11.70 -6.75
C LYS A 74 -9.93 -13.16 -6.55
N PRO A 75 -10.85 -14.11 -6.46
CA PRO A 75 -12.30 -14.09 -6.76
C PRO A 75 -13.23 -13.81 -5.57
N TYR A 76 -12.84 -13.16 -4.50
CA TYR A 76 -13.65 -12.79 -3.32
C TYR A 76 -14.32 -14.00 -2.66
N ASN A 77 -13.54 -15.02 -2.33
CA ASN A 77 -14.02 -16.33 -1.90
C ASN A 77 -14.49 -16.36 -0.44
N GLU A 78 -15.46 -17.27 -0.17
CA GLU A 78 -15.61 -17.89 1.14
C GLU A 78 -14.28 -18.58 1.55
N PRO A 79 -13.91 -18.63 2.85
CA PRO A 79 -14.78 -18.34 4.01
C PRO A 79 -14.71 -16.91 4.55
N TYR A 80 -14.07 -15.98 3.87
CA TYR A 80 -13.78 -14.62 4.36
C TYR A 80 -15.01 -13.72 4.36
N ARG A 81 -16.04 -14.05 3.58
CA ARG A 81 -17.33 -13.38 3.51
C ARG A 81 -18.30 -13.84 4.60
N LYS A 82 -17.83 -13.99 5.85
CA LYS A 82 -18.67 -14.50 6.95
C LYS A 82 -19.70 -13.49 7.44
N THR A 83 -19.53 -12.22 7.17
CA THR A 83 -20.44 -11.17 7.61
C THR A 83 -21.21 -10.63 6.42
N LYS A 84 -22.48 -11.01 6.31
CA LYS A 84 -23.38 -10.41 5.32
C LYS A 84 -23.65 -8.95 5.70
N LEU A 85 -23.27 -8.05 4.81
CA LEU A 85 -23.54 -6.63 4.99
C LEU A 85 -25.01 -6.36 4.66
N SER A 86 -25.80 -6.02 5.66
CA SER A 86 -27.26 -5.80 5.53
C SER A 86 -27.64 -4.70 4.54
N GLY A 87 -26.75 -3.72 4.32
CA GLY A 87 -26.96 -2.61 3.37
C GLY A 87 -26.59 -2.94 1.92
N ALA A 88 -26.05 -4.12 1.64
CA ALA A 88 -25.52 -4.46 0.32
C ALA A 88 -26.53 -5.18 -0.60
N THR A 89 -27.79 -5.36 -0.19
CA THR A 89 -28.78 -6.21 -0.89
C THR A 89 -29.16 -5.70 -2.28
N GLY A 90 -28.97 -4.42 -2.57
CA GLY A 90 -29.29 -3.81 -3.87
C GLY A 90 -28.18 -3.86 -4.91
N PHE A 91 -26.99 -4.36 -4.55
CA PHE A 91 -25.83 -4.38 -5.44
C PHE A 91 -25.67 -5.73 -6.17
N PRO A 92 -25.00 -5.75 -7.34
CA PRO A 92 -24.59 -6.99 -8.00
C PRO A 92 -23.80 -7.91 -7.07
N GLU A 93 -23.85 -9.21 -7.32
CA GLU A 93 -23.21 -10.21 -6.46
C GLU A 93 -21.71 -9.98 -6.31
N GLU A 94 -21.01 -9.70 -7.39
CA GLU A 94 -19.56 -9.43 -7.34
C GLU A 94 -19.22 -8.23 -6.44
N VAL A 95 -20.02 -7.17 -6.50
CA VAL A 95 -19.86 -5.98 -5.65
C VAL A 95 -20.10 -6.33 -4.19
N ARG A 96 -21.16 -7.09 -3.90
CA ARG A 96 -21.42 -7.53 -2.52
C ARG A 96 -20.28 -8.38 -1.97
N ASN A 97 -19.79 -9.33 -2.77
CA ASN A 97 -18.68 -10.19 -2.39
C ASN A 97 -17.42 -9.38 -2.09
N TYR A 98 -17.12 -8.38 -2.94
CA TYR A 98 -16.02 -7.45 -2.71
C TYR A 98 -16.20 -6.67 -1.41
N MET A 99 -17.36 -6.08 -1.18
CA MET A 99 -17.64 -5.32 0.06
C MET A 99 -17.46 -6.19 1.31
N GLU A 100 -17.86 -7.46 1.26
CA GLU A 100 -17.71 -8.40 2.37
C GLU A 100 -16.24 -8.74 2.66
N VAL A 101 -15.40 -8.93 1.64
CA VAL A 101 -13.97 -9.19 1.86
C VAL A 101 -13.21 -7.93 2.30
N ILE A 102 -13.57 -6.76 1.80
CA ILE A 102 -13.02 -5.49 2.32
C ILE A 102 -13.39 -5.28 3.79
N HIS A 103 -14.64 -5.55 4.16
CA HIS A 103 -15.05 -5.50 5.56
C HIS A 103 -14.25 -6.48 6.45
N TYR A 104 -13.94 -7.67 5.93
CA TYR A 104 -13.06 -8.61 6.64
C TYR A 104 -11.65 -8.04 6.83
N THR A 105 -11.03 -7.50 5.76
CA THR A 105 -9.70 -6.88 5.83
C THR A 105 -9.68 -5.70 6.81
N ASP A 106 -10.70 -4.84 6.78
CA ASP A 106 -10.86 -3.73 7.73
C ASP A 106 -10.89 -4.21 9.19
N ARG A 107 -11.64 -5.27 9.48
CA ARG A 107 -11.64 -5.90 10.81
C ARG A 107 -10.28 -6.44 11.21
N CYS A 108 -9.52 -7.03 10.28
CA CYS A 108 -8.15 -7.49 10.54
C CYS A 108 -7.23 -6.31 10.88
N ILE A 109 -7.34 -5.21 10.14
CA ILE A 109 -6.61 -3.96 10.43
C ILE A 109 -6.99 -3.42 11.82
N GLY A 110 -8.28 -3.38 12.14
CA GLY A 110 -8.76 -2.97 13.47
C GLY A 110 -8.16 -3.80 14.59
N ALA A 111 -8.20 -5.13 14.47
CA ALA A 111 -7.61 -6.05 15.44
C ALA A 111 -6.09 -5.89 15.57
N PHE A 112 -5.40 -5.61 14.46
CA PHE A 112 -3.96 -5.30 14.47
C PHE A 112 -3.67 -4.01 15.26
N VAL A 113 -4.43 -2.95 15.01
CA VAL A 113 -4.30 -1.67 15.74
C VAL A 113 -4.57 -1.86 17.23
N ASP A 114 -5.60 -2.61 17.59
CA ASP A 114 -5.91 -2.90 19.00
C ASP A 114 -4.81 -3.76 19.66
N SER A 115 -4.19 -4.65 18.91
CA SER A 115 -3.03 -5.42 19.37
C SER A 115 -1.81 -4.51 19.60
N LEU A 116 -1.57 -3.53 18.75
CA LEU A 116 -0.51 -2.52 18.98
C LEU A 116 -0.80 -1.72 20.24
N ARG A 117 -2.03 -1.29 20.48
CA ARG A 117 -2.44 -0.55 21.68
C ARG A 117 -2.24 -1.37 22.96
N SER A 118 -2.75 -2.61 22.98
CA SER A 118 -2.67 -3.49 24.14
C SER A 118 -1.25 -3.89 24.51
N ASN A 119 -0.30 -3.80 23.57
CA ASN A 119 1.11 -4.06 23.80
C ASN A 119 1.95 -2.76 24.01
N GLY A 120 1.33 -1.59 24.11
CA GLY A 120 2.03 -0.30 24.33
C GLY A 120 2.91 0.14 23.14
N LEU A 121 2.60 -0.34 21.94
CA LEU A 121 3.38 -0.07 20.72
C LEU A 121 2.76 1.02 19.85
N TYR A 122 1.44 1.27 20.02
CA TYR A 122 0.68 2.16 19.15
C TYR A 122 1.23 3.59 19.12
N ASP A 123 1.50 4.18 20.28
CA ASP A 123 1.88 5.61 20.39
C ASP A 123 3.20 5.93 19.68
N ASN A 124 4.06 4.94 19.48
CA ASN A 124 5.34 5.07 18.78
C ASN A 124 5.32 4.45 17.37
N THR A 125 4.13 4.15 16.83
CA THR A 125 4.01 3.51 15.51
C THR A 125 3.13 4.35 14.59
N VAL A 126 3.70 4.82 13.49
CA VAL A 126 2.93 5.39 12.37
C VAL A 126 2.40 4.23 11.53
N ILE A 127 1.11 4.23 11.25
CA ILE A 127 0.44 3.19 10.46
C ILE A 127 -0.05 3.83 9.14
N ALA A 128 0.50 3.37 8.02
CA ALA A 128 0.08 3.77 6.69
C ALA A 128 -0.71 2.63 6.03
N ILE A 129 -1.88 2.93 5.52
CA ILE A 129 -2.76 2.01 4.80
C ILE A 129 -2.92 2.58 3.41
N ALA A 130 -2.54 1.80 2.40
CA ALA A 130 -2.62 2.19 1.01
C ALA A 130 -3.14 1.03 0.16
N SER A 131 -3.96 1.33 -0.84
CA SER A 131 -4.26 0.37 -1.90
C SER A 131 -3.11 0.36 -2.92
N ASP A 132 -2.78 -0.82 -3.44
CA ASP A 132 -1.81 -0.99 -4.52
C ASP A 132 -2.38 -0.50 -5.86
N HIS A 133 -3.67 -0.66 -6.06
CA HIS A 133 -4.43 -0.13 -7.20
C HIS A 133 -5.91 0.01 -6.83
N ASN A 134 -6.69 0.61 -7.72
CA ASN A 134 -8.15 0.64 -7.65
C ASN A 134 -8.75 -0.74 -7.87
N GLN A 135 -9.98 -0.95 -7.42
CA GLN A 135 -10.71 -2.20 -7.71
C GLN A 135 -11.25 -2.20 -9.13
N LEU A 136 -10.84 -3.20 -9.91
CA LEU A 136 -11.30 -3.44 -11.28
C LEU A 136 -12.67 -4.15 -11.28
N LEU A 137 -13.67 -3.55 -10.66
CA LEU A 137 -15.05 -3.94 -10.84
C LEU A 137 -15.50 -3.35 -12.20
N SER A 138 -15.92 -4.19 -13.14
CA SER A 138 -16.61 -3.72 -14.36
C SER A 138 -17.77 -2.79 -14.00
N PRO A 139 -18.31 -1.96 -14.92
CA PRO A 139 -19.34 -0.99 -14.58
C PRO A 139 -20.37 -1.60 -13.64
N CYS A 140 -20.19 -1.37 -12.34
CA CYS A 140 -20.91 -2.12 -11.30
C CYS A 140 -22.24 -1.47 -10.95
N GLY A 141 -22.60 -0.38 -11.65
CA GLY A 141 -23.84 0.35 -11.42
C GLY A 141 -23.92 1.00 -10.02
N VAL A 142 -22.80 1.12 -9.34
CA VAL A 142 -22.71 1.78 -8.02
C VAL A 142 -22.59 3.28 -8.22
N PRO A 143 -23.58 4.09 -7.78
CA PRO A 143 -23.49 5.54 -7.87
C PRO A 143 -22.25 6.06 -7.14
N GLY A 144 -21.48 6.93 -7.82
CA GLY A 144 -20.26 7.53 -7.25
C GLY A 144 -19.06 6.61 -7.22
N TYR A 145 -19.14 5.40 -7.77
CA TYR A 145 -17.97 4.55 -7.95
C TYR A 145 -17.01 5.21 -8.95
N ASN A 146 -15.78 5.40 -8.51
CA ASN A 146 -14.69 5.93 -9.33
C ASN A 146 -13.58 4.87 -9.39
N ASP A 147 -13.30 4.38 -10.59
CA ASP A 147 -12.29 3.35 -10.85
C ASP A 147 -10.86 3.89 -10.96
N THR A 148 -10.67 5.17 -10.70
CA THR A 148 -9.35 5.82 -10.74
C THR A 148 -8.77 6.11 -9.36
N GLU A 149 -9.56 5.93 -8.29
CA GLU A 149 -9.14 6.26 -6.94
C GLU A 149 -8.63 5.04 -6.16
N ALA A 150 -7.57 5.26 -5.40
CA ALA A 150 -7.00 4.31 -4.45
C ALA A 150 -6.91 4.94 -3.07
N ALA A 151 -7.19 4.16 -2.03
CA ALA A 151 -7.18 4.67 -0.67
C ALA A 151 -5.75 4.91 -0.15
N PHE A 152 -5.56 6.03 0.57
CA PHE A 152 -4.35 6.28 1.35
C PHE A 152 -4.73 6.93 2.68
N ILE A 153 -4.44 6.26 3.78
CA ILE A 153 -4.76 6.70 5.14
C ILE A 153 -3.51 6.55 6.00
N VAL A 154 -3.22 7.55 6.82
CA VAL A 154 -2.13 7.46 7.81
C VAL A 154 -2.70 7.73 9.19
N ALA A 155 -2.56 6.75 10.07
CA ALA A 155 -2.89 6.89 11.48
C ALA A 155 -1.63 7.19 12.31
N ASN A 156 -1.82 7.96 13.37
CA ASN A 156 -0.77 8.34 14.31
C ASN A 156 0.40 9.13 13.68
N ALA A 157 0.06 9.96 12.69
CA ALA A 157 1.04 10.75 11.94
C ALA A 157 1.57 12.00 12.69
N GLY A 158 1.07 12.29 13.90
CA GLY A 158 1.39 13.52 14.62
C GLY A 158 0.76 14.78 14.04
N VAL A 159 0.08 14.67 12.91
CA VAL A 159 -0.65 15.75 12.24
C VAL A 159 -2.08 15.30 11.89
N LYS A 160 -3.01 16.24 11.94
CA LYS A 160 -4.37 16.01 11.47
C LYS A 160 -4.54 16.76 10.15
N TYR A 161 -4.60 16.02 9.05
CA TYR A 161 -4.65 16.57 7.71
C TYR A 161 -5.55 15.74 6.80
N THR A 162 -6.31 16.42 5.96
CA THR A 162 -7.08 15.79 4.88
C THR A 162 -6.64 16.42 3.57
N HIS A 163 -6.06 15.64 2.69
CA HIS A 163 -5.71 16.07 1.35
C HIS A 163 -6.93 15.98 0.44
N THR A 164 -7.28 17.09 -0.21
CA THR A 164 -8.50 17.20 -1.03
C THR A 164 -8.21 17.36 -2.52
N SER A 165 -6.94 17.46 -2.87
CA SER A 165 -6.49 17.54 -4.27
C SER A 165 -6.04 16.18 -4.77
N VAL A 166 -5.85 16.07 -6.09
CA VAL A 166 -5.30 14.85 -6.70
C VAL A 166 -3.86 14.64 -6.27
N MET A 167 -3.52 13.42 -5.90
CA MET A 167 -2.15 12.95 -5.66
C MET A 167 -1.94 11.57 -6.32
N GLY A 168 -0.72 11.27 -6.70
CA GLY A 168 -0.35 9.95 -7.20
C GLY A 168 0.21 9.04 -6.11
N GLN A 169 0.23 7.72 -6.34
CA GLN A 169 0.87 6.77 -5.40
C GLN A 169 2.36 7.05 -5.20
N ILE A 170 3.03 7.67 -6.18
CA ILE A 170 4.44 8.07 -6.05
C ILE A 170 4.68 9.13 -4.99
N ASP A 171 3.63 9.85 -4.56
CA ASP A 171 3.68 10.88 -3.52
C ASP A 171 3.59 10.28 -2.11
N ILE A 172 3.17 9.04 -1.99
CA ILE A 172 3.04 8.33 -0.70
C ILE A 172 4.39 8.26 0.01
N TYR A 173 5.44 7.81 -0.69
CA TYR A 173 6.73 7.57 -0.07
C TYR A 173 7.39 8.86 0.47
N PRO A 174 7.52 9.96 -0.31
CA PRO A 174 8.05 11.20 0.23
C PRO A 174 7.17 11.81 1.34
N THR A 175 5.87 11.60 1.30
CA THR A 175 4.96 12.02 2.38
C THR A 175 5.23 11.26 3.66
N LEU A 176 5.39 9.95 3.60
CA LEU A 176 5.75 9.13 4.76
C LEU A 176 7.12 9.50 5.33
N LEU A 177 8.09 9.83 4.48
CA LEU A 177 9.39 10.30 4.94
C LEU A 177 9.29 11.60 5.73
N ASP A 178 8.43 12.51 5.32
CA ASP A 178 8.17 13.75 6.08
C ASP A 178 7.47 13.48 7.41
N ILE A 179 6.43 12.65 7.41
CA ILE A 179 5.73 12.24 8.64
C ILE A 179 6.73 11.61 9.63
N MET A 180 7.65 10.80 9.13
CA MET A 180 8.67 10.13 9.94
C MET A 180 9.89 11.03 10.25
N ASN A 181 9.84 12.30 9.87
CA ASN A 181 10.99 13.23 9.97
C ASN A 181 12.28 12.65 9.38
N CYS A 182 12.15 11.93 8.25
CA CYS A 182 13.24 11.26 7.54
C CYS A 182 13.60 12.03 6.25
N ASN A 183 13.89 13.33 6.35
CA ASN A 183 14.07 14.24 5.23
C ASN A 183 15.48 14.85 5.13
N ASP A 184 16.44 14.23 5.79
CA ASP A 184 17.83 14.65 5.88
C ASP A 184 18.70 14.16 4.69
N TYR A 185 18.08 13.83 3.58
CA TYR A 185 18.75 13.41 2.35
C TYR A 185 18.12 14.04 1.10
N ALA A 186 18.89 14.13 0.02
CA ALA A 186 18.39 14.64 -1.25
C ALA A 186 17.40 13.64 -1.86
N TRP A 187 16.13 14.03 -1.96
CA TRP A 187 15.11 13.26 -2.66
C TRP A 187 15.40 13.25 -4.18
N LYS A 188 15.46 12.07 -4.76
CA LYS A 188 15.72 11.86 -6.19
C LYS A 188 14.54 11.24 -6.93
N GLY A 189 13.43 10.99 -6.25
CA GLY A 189 12.21 10.46 -6.85
C GLY A 189 11.38 11.55 -7.54
N LEU A 190 10.34 11.11 -8.23
CA LEU A 190 9.42 11.97 -8.96
C LEU A 190 8.25 12.47 -8.13
N GLY A 191 7.94 11.77 -7.03
CA GLY A 191 6.85 12.14 -6.13
C GLY A 191 7.23 13.29 -5.20
N TYR A 192 6.22 13.91 -4.62
CA TYR A 192 6.34 15.03 -3.69
C TYR A 192 5.58 14.74 -2.40
N SER A 193 6.10 15.27 -1.30
CA SER A 193 5.34 15.23 -0.04
C SER A 193 4.16 16.18 -0.11
N ILE A 194 2.95 15.66 0.06
CA ILE A 194 1.73 16.47 0.10
C ILE A 194 1.68 17.43 1.30
N LEU A 195 2.52 17.23 2.30
CA LEU A 195 2.64 18.13 3.45
C LEU A 195 3.48 19.38 3.15
N ARG A 196 4.29 19.36 2.11
CA ARG A 196 5.17 20.47 1.72
C ARG A 196 4.77 21.12 0.41
N THR A 197 4.34 20.31 -0.54
CA THR A 197 4.03 20.77 -1.90
C THR A 197 2.57 20.49 -2.17
N PRO A 198 1.78 21.51 -2.51
CA PRO A 198 0.41 21.29 -2.94
C PRO A 198 0.44 20.53 -4.27
N VAL A 199 0.27 19.22 -4.21
CA VAL A 199 0.13 18.37 -5.38
C VAL A 199 -1.30 18.52 -5.88
N GLY A 200 -1.47 18.76 -7.15
CA GLY A 200 -2.78 18.96 -7.77
C GLY A 200 -3.00 18.11 -9.01
N SER A 201 -2.03 17.25 -9.35
CA SER A 201 -2.10 16.37 -10.51
C SER A 201 -1.40 15.03 -10.27
N ALA A 202 -1.81 14.02 -11.01
CA ALA A 202 -1.17 12.71 -11.05
C ALA A 202 -1.22 12.13 -12.46
N ALA A 203 -0.24 11.33 -12.83
CA ALA A 203 -0.24 10.58 -14.08
C ALA A 203 -0.69 9.13 -13.85
N GLY A 204 -1.66 8.69 -14.63
CA GLY A 204 -2.04 7.29 -14.71
C GLY A 204 -1.10 6.49 -15.62
N TRP A 205 -1.11 5.18 -15.47
CA TRP A 205 -0.29 4.23 -16.23
C TRP A 205 -0.50 4.30 -17.76
N ASN A 206 -1.65 4.78 -18.19
CA ASN A 206 -2.01 4.96 -19.61
C ASN A 206 -1.67 6.35 -20.16
N GLY A 207 -0.91 7.17 -19.43
CA GLY A 207 -0.57 8.55 -19.77
C GLY A 207 -1.70 9.55 -19.51
N THR A 208 -2.82 9.15 -18.90
CA THR A 208 -3.87 10.08 -18.51
C THR A 208 -3.40 10.96 -17.37
N VAL A 209 -3.65 12.26 -17.47
CA VAL A 209 -3.43 13.22 -16.38
C VAL A 209 -4.73 13.40 -15.61
N TYR A 210 -4.66 13.27 -14.30
CA TYR A 210 -5.74 13.55 -13.37
C TYR A 210 -5.46 14.86 -12.64
N GLY A 211 -6.47 15.69 -12.43
CA GLY A 211 -6.35 16.98 -11.77
C GLY A 211 -5.96 18.10 -12.74
N ASN A 212 -4.97 18.90 -12.43
CA ASN A 212 -4.55 20.03 -13.25
C ASN A 212 -3.73 19.57 -14.47
N GLU A 213 -4.34 19.56 -15.64
CA GLU A 213 -3.69 19.13 -16.91
C GLU A 213 -2.50 20.00 -17.32
N GLY A 214 -2.43 21.25 -16.87
CA GLY A 214 -1.31 22.16 -17.13
C GLY A 214 -0.11 21.96 -16.19
N ASP A 215 -0.18 21.02 -15.26
CA ASP A 215 0.88 20.80 -14.30
C ASP A 215 2.07 20.06 -14.93
N SER A 216 3.23 20.70 -14.88
CA SER A 216 4.49 20.12 -15.37
C SER A 216 4.91 18.84 -14.61
N LEU A 217 4.40 18.60 -13.41
CA LEU A 217 4.70 17.40 -12.62
C LEU A 217 4.15 16.15 -13.28
N ALA A 218 2.88 16.16 -13.72
CA ALA A 218 2.27 15.03 -14.40
C ALA A 218 2.99 14.72 -15.73
N SER A 219 3.33 15.74 -16.50
CA SER A 219 4.10 15.57 -17.75
C SER A 219 5.47 14.92 -17.51
N ARG A 220 6.18 15.32 -16.45
CA ARG A 220 7.46 14.72 -16.07
C ARG A 220 7.32 13.27 -15.60
N GLN A 221 6.20 12.93 -14.95
CA GLN A 221 5.92 11.53 -14.54
C GLN A 221 5.71 10.64 -15.76
N ILE A 222 4.95 11.10 -16.75
CA ILE A 222 4.72 10.38 -18.01
C ILE A 222 6.06 10.18 -18.77
N GLU A 223 6.85 11.23 -18.93
CA GLU A 223 8.17 11.14 -19.57
C GLU A 223 9.09 10.14 -18.87
N ALA A 224 9.13 10.17 -17.54
CA ALA A 224 9.94 9.25 -16.76
C ALA A 224 9.45 7.80 -16.87
N TRP A 225 8.16 7.60 -17.03
CA TRP A 225 7.59 6.26 -17.31
C TRP A 225 8.09 5.70 -18.62
N ASP A 226 7.99 6.47 -19.71
CA ASP A 226 8.48 6.08 -21.03
C ASP A 226 10.00 5.79 -21.02
N ILE A 227 10.76 6.58 -20.27
CA ILE A 227 12.20 6.35 -20.10
C ILE A 227 12.46 5.06 -19.33
N SER A 228 11.73 4.80 -18.26
CA SER A 228 11.85 3.59 -17.44
C SER A 228 11.53 2.34 -18.24
N GLU A 229 10.46 2.37 -19.05
CA GLU A 229 10.11 1.28 -19.95
C GLU A 229 11.23 0.98 -20.95
N LYS A 230 11.80 2.01 -21.55
CA LYS A 230 12.93 1.87 -22.49
C LYS A 230 14.17 1.30 -21.82
N ILE A 231 14.48 1.70 -20.58
CA ILE A 231 15.58 1.19 -19.80
C ILE A 231 15.41 -0.31 -19.53
N ILE A 232 14.22 -0.72 -19.11
CA ILE A 232 13.89 -2.11 -18.79
C ILE A 232 13.91 -2.97 -20.05
N THR A 233 13.17 -2.56 -21.09
CA THR A 233 13.00 -3.34 -22.32
C THR A 233 14.29 -3.50 -23.11
N LYS A 234 15.19 -2.53 -23.06
CA LYS A 234 16.51 -2.58 -23.72
C LYS A 234 17.60 -3.19 -22.85
N GLY A 235 17.28 -3.60 -21.62
CA GLY A 235 18.27 -4.20 -20.71
C GLY A 235 19.43 -3.26 -20.38
N TYR A 236 19.18 -1.95 -20.27
CA TYR A 236 20.23 -0.94 -20.13
C TYR A 236 21.22 -1.23 -19.00
N PHE A 237 20.77 -1.78 -17.89
CA PHE A 237 21.60 -2.16 -16.75
C PHE A 237 22.15 -3.58 -16.84
N SER A 238 21.79 -4.33 -17.88
CA SER A 238 22.28 -5.71 -18.11
C SER A 238 23.55 -5.75 -18.98
N ILE A 239 23.97 -4.61 -19.49
CA ILE A 239 25.20 -4.47 -20.27
C ILE A 239 26.35 -4.36 -19.25
N LYS A 240 27.07 -5.48 -19.12
CA LYS A 240 28.34 -5.54 -18.38
C LYS A 240 29.49 -5.09 -19.28
#